data_a48de971a2c7fe06a990963f7bde938e
#
_entry.id   a48de971a2c7fe06a990963f7bde938e
#
_cell.length_a   1.000
_cell.length_b   1.000
_cell.length_c   1.000
_cell.angle_alpha   90.00
_cell.angle_beta   90.00
_cell.angle_gamma   90.00
#
_symmetry.space_group_name_H-M   'P 1'
#
loop_
_entity.id
_entity.type
_entity.pdbx_description
1 polymer ?
#
loop_
_entity_poly.entity_id
_entity_poly.type
_entity_poly.pdbx_seq_one_letter_code
_entity_poly.pdbx_strand_id
1 'polypeptide(L)'
;MAYSAGDTILDDEYNNFVNASSSPYGINYIAGTGTGNVGLGQTELATTSPGTTITAAQWNSLFTLMNNTANHTNDTITSTTARTAGDSIAAIAALASDLATLQASVQGGCTSATATAEGAEDLSLVASAVFDTSHIVEASFTFDGGDEARWFFNAGGKLRVKITNAATNSTSIDTSYGQLITALGDFDMGATTSARSGSGETLGGDQNLGYYDLTTGYQTLMSITQDDGTYSGAHSITVEAKTSAAHADGRGNNGEVVTLKVSIATTETTTALQDFTSGNTSGVNVEANAGGPTDVAFHTVDPTTGEGLATVYTNVVVAEVSNTTTNLD
;
A
#
# COMPACT_ATOMS: atom_id res chain seq x y z
N MET A 1 13.65 3.43 35.85
CA MET A 1 14.35 4.13 36.95
C MET A 1 14.26 5.62 36.69
N ALA A 2 14.15 6.45 37.73
CA ALA A 2 14.15 7.90 37.55
C ALA A 2 15.58 8.40 37.82
N TYR A 3 16.21 9.05 36.84
CA TYR A 3 17.51 9.70 37.00
C TYR A 3 17.33 11.07 37.61
N SER A 4 18.29 11.44 38.45
CA SER A 4 18.45 12.80 38.98
C SER A 4 19.49 13.56 38.19
N ALA A 5 19.41 14.88 38.24
CA ALA A 5 20.43 15.71 37.57
C ALA A 5 21.84 15.40 38.15
N GLY A 6 22.74 14.95 37.29
CA GLY A 6 24.10 14.55 37.64
C GLY A 6 24.35 13.03 37.65
N ASP A 7 23.31 12.21 37.48
CA ASP A 7 23.48 10.78 37.33
C ASP A 7 24.15 10.47 36.00
N THR A 8 24.96 9.41 35.99
CA THR A 8 25.56 8.90 34.75
C THR A 8 24.52 8.02 34.05
N ILE A 9 24.24 8.31 32.76
CA ILE A 9 23.40 7.46 31.96
C ILE A 9 24.13 6.15 31.67
N LEU A 10 23.52 5.07 32.03
CA LEU A 10 24.06 3.73 31.83
C LEU A 10 23.88 3.29 30.37
N ASP A 11 24.77 2.45 29.91
CA ASP A 11 24.75 1.86 28.58
C ASP A 11 23.48 1.06 28.29
N ASP A 12 22.91 0.41 29.31
CA ASP A 12 21.67 -0.35 29.21
C ASP A 12 20.46 0.53 28.82
N GLU A 13 20.40 1.76 29.27
CA GLU A 13 19.33 2.70 28.90
C GLU A 13 19.47 3.22 27.47
N TYR A 14 20.68 3.61 27.07
CA TYR A 14 20.92 3.96 25.66
C TYR A 14 20.55 2.77 24.76
N ASN A 15 21.00 1.56 25.12
CA ASN A 15 20.72 0.36 24.38
C ASN A 15 19.21 0.05 24.31
N ASN A 16 18.44 0.38 25.34
CA ASN A 16 16.98 0.26 25.31
C ASN A 16 16.36 1.23 24.29
N PHE A 17 16.79 2.49 24.24
CA PHE A 17 16.29 3.43 23.23
C PHE A 17 16.70 3.06 21.81
N VAL A 18 17.82 2.40 21.66
CA VAL A 18 18.33 1.97 20.35
C VAL A 18 17.70 0.65 19.91
N ASN A 19 17.64 -0.35 20.80
CA ASN A 19 17.38 -1.74 20.37
C ASN A 19 16.40 -2.53 21.24
N ALA A 20 15.52 -1.87 22.01
CA ALA A 20 14.46 -2.60 22.73
C ALA A 20 13.55 -3.36 21.75
N SER A 21 13.35 -4.67 22.02
CA SER A 21 12.49 -5.57 21.22
C SER A 21 11.08 -5.73 21.79
N SER A 22 10.68 -4.86 22.72
CA SER A 22 9.34 -4.80 23.31
C SER A 22 8.88 -3.35 23.37
N SER A 23 7.57 -3.14 23.37
CA SER A 23 6.97 -1.79 23.34
C SER A 23 7.24 -0.99 24.65
N PRO A 24 7.68 0.29 24.55
CA PRO A 24 8.02 0.96 23.31
C PRO A 24 9.28 0.38 22.70
N TYR A 25 9.26 0.10 21.41
CA TYR A 25 10.41 -0.41 20.68
C TYR A 25 11.55 0.62 20.62
N GLY A 26 12.79 0.15 20.59
CA GLY A 26 13.93 0.98 20.23
C GLY A 26 13.89 1.41 18.76
N ILE A 27 14.65 2.46 18.46
CA ILE A 27 14.62 3.07 17.10
C ILE A 27 15.04 2.10 16.00
N ASN A 28 15.93 1.13 16.27
CA ASN A 28 16.32 0.10 15.31
C ASN A 28 15.16 -0.83 14.93
N TYR A 29 14.20 -1.05 15.84
CA TYR A 29 12.98 -1.76 15.52
C TYR A 29 12.00 -0.88 14.74
N ILE A 30 11.89 0.39 15.09
CA ILE A 30 10.93 1.32 14.48
C ILE A 30 11.36 1.71 13.07
N ALA A 31 12.62 2.11 12.91
CA ALA A 31 13.16 2.64 11.67
C ALA A 31 14.13 1.69 10.95
N GLY A 32 14.80 0.80 11.67
CA GLY A 32 15.73 -0.19 11.10
C GLY A 32 15.02 -1.40 10.49
N THR A 33 15.58 -2.59 10.72
CA THR A 33 15.04 -3.82 10.12
C THR A 33 13.67 -4.21 10.67
N GLY A 34 13.42 -3.98 11.97
CA GLY A 34 12.13 -4.24 12.61
C GLY A 34 11.57 -5.64 12.40
N THR A 35 10.29 -5.83 12.75
CA THR A 35 9.51 -7.05 12.48
C THR A 35 8.03 -6.70 12.26
N GLY A 36 7.34 -7.43 11.38
CA GLY A 36 5.94 -7.17 11.08
C GLY A 36 5.72 -5.73 10.62
N ASN A 37 4.73 -5.07 11.21
CA ASN A 37 4.34 -3.70 10.88
C ASN A 37 5.24 -2.61 11.49
N VAL A 38 6.47 -2.92 11.87
CA VAL A 38 7.52 -1.95 12.22
C VAL A 38 8.77 -2.21 11.41
N GLY A 39 9.59 -1.16 11.26
CA GLY A 39 10.81 -1.17 10.46
C GLY A 39 10.63 -0.48 9.11
N LEU A 40 11.57 0.39 8.81
CA LEU A 40 11.65 1.19 7.58
C LEU A 40 12.93 0.89 6.80
N GLY A 41 13.67 -0.18 7.14
CA GLY A 41 14.89 -0.61 6.48
C GLY A 41 16.10 0.33 6.62
N GLN A 42 16.05 1.25 7.56
CA GLN A 42 17.17 2.18 7.76
C GLN A 42 18.37 1.52 8.43
N THR A 43 19.54 2.13 8.26
CA THR A 43 20.77 1.65 8.91
C THR A 43 20.63 1.69 10.43
N GLU A 44 20.82 0.54 11.05
CA GLU A 44 20.72 0.40 12.49
C GLU A 44 21.88 1.08 13.23
N LEU A 45 21.56 1.65 14.38
CA LEU A 45 22.54 2.22 15.29
C LEU A 45 23.20 1.10 16.11
N ALA A 46 24.52 1.24 16.35
CA ALA A 46 25.25 0.30 17.19
C ALA A 46 24.84 0.48 18.67
N THR A 47 24.66 -0.65 19.35
CA THR A 47 24.58 -0.69 20.81
C THR A 47 25.96 -0.53 21.43
N THR A 48 25.99 -0.25 22.72
CA THR A 48 27.26 -0.12 23.50
C THR A 48 27.46 -1.30 24.43
N SER A 49 28.72 -1.63 24.71
CA SER A 49 29.05 -2.68 25.66
C SER A 49 28.90 -2.21 27.11
N PRO A 50 28.58 -3.12 28.06
CA PRO A 50 28.47 -2.78 29.48
C PRO A 50 29.69 -2.02 30.01
N GLY A 51 29.41 -0.94 30.74
CA GLY A 51 30.45 -0.08 31.33
C GLY A 51 31.12 0.93 30.38
N THR A 52 30.64 0.99 29.13
CA THR A 52 31.14 1.96 28.14
C THR A 52 30.43 3.31 28.34
N THR A 53 31.18 4.40 28.30
CA THR A 53 30.63 5.75 28.34
C THR A 53 29.89 6.04 27.01
N ILE A 54 28.64 6.45 27.11
CA ILE A 54 27.88 6.91 25.96
C ILE A 54 28.34 8.29 25.53
N THR A 55 28.70 8.43 24.28
CA THR A 55 29.18 9.67 23.70
C THR A 55 28.05 10.58 23.22
N ALA A 56 28.30 11.90 23.17
CA ALA A 56 27.37 12.84 22.54
C ALA A 56 27.08 12.49 21.07
N ALA A 57 28.05 11.93 20.35
CA ALA A 57 27.86 11.49 18.96
C ALA A 57 26.84 10.37 18.85
N GLN A 58 26.84 9.39 19.74
CA GLN A 58 25.86 8.30 19.77
C GLN A 58 24.44 8.83 20.06
N TRP A 59 24.29 9.73 21.03
CA TRP A 59 23.00 10.39 21.29
C TRP A 59 22.51 11.20 20.08
N ASN A 60 23.40 11.93 19.43
CA ASN A 60 23.04 12.72 18.25
C ASN A 60 22.62 11.82 17.07
N SER A 61 23.25 10.66 16.91
CA SER A 61 22.81 9.68 15.91
C SER A 61 21.40 9.15 16.20
N LEU A 62 21.10 8.86 17.48
CA LEU A 62 19.74 8.45 17.89
C LEU A 62 18.73 9.57 17.58
N PHE A 63 19.01 10.81 17.98
CA PHE A 63 18.11 11.93 17.70
C PHE A 63 17.95 12.20 16.20
N THR A 64 19.00 12.05 15.41
CA THR A 64 18.93 12.21 13.96
C THR A 64 18.00 11.18 13.34
N LEU A 65 18.14 9.89 13.70
CA LEU A 65 17.27 8.86 13.16
C LEU A 65 15.82 9.04 13.62
N MET A 66 15.59 9.41 14.88
CA MET A 66 14.26 9.73 15.39
C MET A 66 13.64 10.93 14.65
N ASN A 67 14.41 12.00 14.41
CA ASN A 67 13.92 13.17 13.68
C ASN A 67 13.58 12.83 12.21
N ASN A 68 14.44 12.07 11.54
CA ASN A 68 14.20 11.66 10.17
C ASN A 68 12.92 10.80 10.08
N THR A 69 12.73 9.91 11.05
CA THR A 69 11.50 9.10 11.14
C THR A 69 10.27 9.98 11.39
N ALA A 70 10.36 10.93 12.35
CA ALA A 70 9.27 11.85 12.67
C ALA A 70 8.88 12.72 11.47
N ASN A 71 9.86 13.23 10.75
CA ASN A 71 9.61 14.00 9.53
C ASN A 71 8.90 13.15 8.47
N HIS A 72 9.33 11.89 8.28
CA HIS A 72 8.69 10.98 7.35
C HIS A 72 7.24 10.66 7.74
N THR A 73 7.00 10.35 9.02
CA THR A 73 5.66 10.02 9.54
C THR A 73 4.78 11.25 9.77
N ASN A 74 5.32 12.46 9.59
CA ASN A 74 4.67 13.73 9.92
C ASN A 74 4.30 13.84 11.40
N ASP A 75 5.10 13.25 12.26
CA ASP A 75 4.95 13.35 13.71
C ASP A 75 5.70 14.54 14.31
N THR A 76 5.22 15.00 15.46
CA THR A 76 5.96 15.98 16.27
C THR A 76 6.56 15.27 17.47
N ILE A 77 7.89 15.31 17.58
CA ILE A 77 8.63 14.80 18.73
C ILE A 77 9.36 15.93 19.45
N THR A 78 9.72 15.70 20.72
CA THR A 78 10.30 16.72 21.59
C THR A 78 11.82 16.56 21.80
N SER A 79 12.36 15.35 21.60
CA SER A 79 13.73 14.98 21.91
C SER A 79 14.67 15.18 20.72
N THR A 80 14.78 16.42 20.22
CA THR A 80 15.44 16.71 18.94
C THR A 80 16.74 17.53 19.06
N THR A 81 17.06 18.05 20.24
CA THR A 81 18.19 18.96 20.40
C THR A 81 19.50 18.20 20.47
N ALA A 82 20.43 18.51 19.55
CA ALA A 82 21.79 17.98 19.54
C ALA A 82 22.50 18.23 20.88
N ARG A 83 23.34 17.29 21.28
CA ARG A 83 24.12 17.32 22.55
C ARG A 83 25.59 17.50 22.27
N THR A 84 26.25 18.15 23.22
CA THR A 84 27.72 18.27 23.29
C THR A 84 28.24 17.52 24.51
N ALA A 85 29.54 17.19 24.50
CA ALA A 85 30.14 16.52 25.64
C ALA A 85 30.00 17.36 26.92
N GLY A 86 29.44 16.73 27.97
CA GLY A 86 29.14 17.39 29.24
C GLY A 86 27.73 17.90 29.42
N ASP A 87 26.90 17.84 28.38
CA ASP A 87 25.49 18.17 28.50
C ASP A 87 24.73 17.12 29.32
N SER A 88 23.77 17.59 30.12
CA SER A 88 22.84 16.71 30.84
C SER A 88 21.76 16.16 29.90
N ILE A 89 21.48 14.86 29.97
CA ILE A 89 20.37 14.23 29.25
C ILE A 89 19.18 14.10 30.21
N ALA A 90 18.43 15.18 30.32
CA ALA A 90 17.23 15.23 31.18
C ALA A 90 15.96 14.67 30.55
N ALA A 91 16.03 14.15 29.32
CA ALA A 91 14.84 13.90 28.48
C ALA A 91 14.44 12.42 28.36
N ILE A 92 14.83 11.53 29.27
CA ILE A 92 14.58 10.07 29.15
C ILE A 92 13.09 9.75 29.05
N ALA A 93 12.25 10.40 29.84
CA ALA A 93 10.80 10.18 29.77
C ALA A 93 10.20 10.69 28.43
N ALA A 94 10.72 11.80 27.91
CA ALA A 94 10.30 12.34 26.61
C ALA A 94 10.73 11.41 25.48
N LEU A 95 11.96 10.85 25.52
CA LEU A 95 12.45 9.88 24.53
C LEU A 95 11.55 8.65 24.42
N ALA A 96 11.14 8.08 25.55
CA ALA A 96 10.23 6.93 25.55
C ALA A 96 8.86 7.28 24.94
N SER A 97 8.35 8.48 25.23
CA SER A 97 7.11 8.98 24.64
C SER A 97 7.22 9.21 23.14
N ASP A 98 8.33 9.82 22.70
CA ASP A 98 8.59 10.08 21.30
C ASP A 98 8.73 8.77 20.51
N LEU A 99 9.46 7.77 21.03
CA LEU A 99 9.55 6.45 20.42
C LEU A 99 8.20 5.75 20.32
N ALA A 100 7.35 5.88 21.36
CA ALA A 100 5.99 5.32 21.30
C ALA A 100 5.13 5.98 20.21
N THR A 101 5.28 7.30 20.02
CA THR A 101 4.60 8.03 18.94
C THR A 101 5.06 7.52 17.57
N LEU A 102 6.37 7.48 17.33
CA LEU A 102 6.94 6.98 16.07
C LEU A 102 6.54 5.52 15.78
N GLN A 103 6.58 4.67 16.83
CA GLN A 103 6.12 3.29 16.73
C GLN A 103 4.67 3.21 16.24
N ALA A 104 3.77 3.98 16.83
CA ALA A 104 2.35 3.95 16.46
C ALA A 104 2.14 4.36 15.00
N SER A 105 2.83 5.39 14.53
CA SER A 105 2.72 5.88 13.16
C SER A 105 3.27 4.87 12.14
N VAL A 106 4.41 4.24 12.42
CA VAL A 106 4.97 3.21 11.55
C VAL A 106 4.06 1.96 11.53
N GLN A 107 3.55 1.53 12.70
CA GLN A 107 2.59 0.42 12.78
C GLN A 107 1.29 0.68 12.02
N GLY A 108 0.89 1.92 11.89
CA GLY A 108 -0.22 2.36 11.06
C GLY A 108 0.09 2.42 9.56
N GLY A 109 1.31 2.06 9.14
CA GLY A 109 1.75 2.13 7.74
C GLY A 109 1.98 3.57 7.28
N CYS A 110 2.45 4.45 8.15
CA CYS A 110 2.80 5.84 7.85
C CYS A 110 1.71 6.58 7.05
N THR A 111 0.45 6.41 7.43
CA THR A 111 -0.70 6.98 6.69
C THR A 111 -0.67 8.50 6.57
N SER A 112 0.07 9.16 7.45
CA SER A 112 0.30 10.62 7.44
C SER A 112 1.64 11.01 6.83
N ALA A 113 2.35 10.08 6.17
CA ALA A 113 3.62 10.37 5.52
C ALA A 113 3.51 11.61 4.64
N THR A 114 4.46 12.54 4.81
CA THR A 114 4.41 13.85 4.15
C THR A 114 4.61 13.79 2.66
N ALA A 115 5.13 12.69 2.16
CA ALA A 115 5.36 12.55 0.74
C ALA A 115 5.26 11.10 0.28
N THR A 116 4.29 10.87 -0.58
CA THR A 116 4.25 9.73 -1.48
C THR A 116 4.26 10.26 -2.91
N ALA A 117 5.04 9.69 -3.78
CA ALA A 117 5.07 10.04 -5.19
C ALA A 117 4.61 8.85 -6.02
N GLU A 118 3.58 9.07 -6.83
CA GLU A 118 3.25 8.12 -7.88
C GLU A 118 4.38 8.15 -8.92
N GLY A 119 4.97 6.99 -9.18
CA GLY A 119 5.91 6.79 -10.25
C GLY A 119 5.28 6.94 -11.64
N ALA A 120 6.08 6.75 -12.68
CA ALA A 120 5.51 6.49 -14.01
C ALA A 120 4.66 5.21 -13.94
N GLU A 121 3.77 5.04 -14.93
CA GLU A 121 3.05 3.78 -15.10
C GLU A 121 4.04 2.62 -15.22
N ASP A 122 3.92 1.64 -14.33
CA ASP A 122 4.83 0.48 -14.29
C ASP A 122 4.38 -0.59 -15.29
N LEU A 123 3.07 -0.74 -15.48
CA LEU A 123 2.48 -1.71 -16.40
C LEU A 123 1.08 -1.25 -16.83
N SER A 124 0.80 -1.34 -18.14
CA SER A 124 -0.53 -1.15 -18.71
C SER A 124 -1.00 -2.43 -19.39
N LEU A 125 -2.19 -2.89 -19.04
CA LEU A 125 -2.82 -4.07 -19.62
C LEU A 125 -4.12 -3.67 -20.31
N VAL A 126 -4.01 -3.48 -21.63
CA VAL A 126 -5.13 -3.06 -22.47
C VAL A 126 -5.91 -4.30 -22.92
N ALA A 127 -7.23 -4.23 -22.90
CA ALA A 127 -8.08 -5.25 -23.49
C ALA A 127 -7.71 -5.42 -24.98
N SER A 128 -7.43 -6.64 -25.41
CA SER A 128 -7.02 -6.95 -26.79
C SER A 128 -8.11 -6.68 -27.82
N ALA A 129 -9.35 -6.63 -27.36
CA ALA A 129 -10.54 -6.35 -28.14
C ALA A 129 -11.63 -5.77 -27.26
N VAL A 130 -12.70 -5.30 -27.86
CA VAL A 130 -13.95 -5.02 -27.17
C VAL A 130 -14.47 -6.32 -26.53
N PHE A 131 -14.91 -6.26 -25.30
CA PHE A 131 -15.46 -7.42 -24.58
C PHE A 131 -16.92 -7.18 -24.21
N ASP A 132 -17.70 -8.26 -24.16
CA ASP A 132 -19.10 -8.23 -23.77
C ASP A 132 -19.41 -9.00 -22.48
N THR A 133 -18.46 -9.77 -21.97
CA THR A 133 -18.63 -10.52 -20.73
C THR A 133 -17.64 -10.05 -19.65
N SER A 134 -16.34 -10.08 -19.93
CA SER A 134 -15.34 -9.65 -18.96
C SER A 134 -13.99 -9.30 -19.57
N HIS A 135 -13.30 -8.41 -18.88
CA HIS A 135 -11.86 -8.17 -19.01
C HIS A 135 -11.22 -8.43 -17.65
N ILE A 136 -10.33 -9.41 -17.58
CA ILE A 136 -9.64 -9.81 -16.35
C ILE A 136 -8.15 -9.68 -16.59
N VAL A 137 -7.49 -8.93 -15.71
CA VAL A 137 -6.05 -8.72 -15.75
C VAL A 137 -5.43 -9.03 -14.40
N GLU A 138 -4.22 -9.57 -14.43
CA GLU A 138 -3.41 -9.83 -13.24
C GLU A 138 -2.01 -9.27 -13.44
N ALA A 139 -1.53 -8.56 -12.43
CA ALA A 139 -0.16 -8.05 -12.38
C ALA A 139 0.52 -8.47 -11.08
N SER A 140 1.78 -8.88 -11.18
CA SER A 140 2.62 -9.18 -10.03
C SER A 140 3.57 -8.03 -9.74
N PHE A 141 3.72 -7.70 -8.46
CA PHE A 141 4.69 -6.76 -7.93
C PHE A 141 5.71 -7.58 -7.13
N THR A 142 6.92 -7.68 -7.64
CA THR A 142 8.00 -8.46 -7.03
C THR A 142 9.01 -7.51 -6.42
N PHE A 143 9.21 -7.63 -5.11
CA PHE A 143 10.24 -6.94 -4.34
C PHE A 143 11.51 -7.81 -4.30
N ASP A 144 12.69 -7.23 -4.03
CA ASP A 144 13.95 -7.98 -3.93
C ASP A 144 13.98 -8.93 -2.73
N GLY A 145 13.02 -8.81 -1.81
CA GLY A 145 12.83 -9.72 -0.69
C GLY A 145 11.63 -9.34 0.17
N GLY A 146 11.21 -10.23 1.04
CA GLY A 146 10.07 -9.99 1.93
C GLY A 146 10.30 -8.84 2.91
N ASP A 147 11.55 -8.58 3.31
CA ASP A 147 11.89 -7.42 4.13
C ASP A 147 11.66 -6.12 3.37
N GLU A 148 12.04 -6.03 2.09
CA GLU A 148 11.83 -4.84 1.28
C GLU A 148 10.36 -4.57 1.02
N ALA A 149 9.56 -5.61 0.73
CA ALA A 149 8.11 -5.47 0.63
C ALA A 149 7.52 -4.90 1.93
N ARG A 150 7.95 -5.43 3.06
CA ARG A 150 7.53 -4.99 4.38
C ARG A 150 7.88 -3.52 4.64
N TRP A 151 9.13 -3.12 4.39
CA TRP A 151 9.58 -1.74 4.57
C TRP A 151 8.87 -0.77 3.64
N PHE A 152 8.62 -1.17 2.39
CA PHE A 152 7.86 -0.39 1.43
C PHE A 152 6.48 -0.03 2.00
N PHE A 153 5.71 -1.04 2.42
CA PHE A 153 4.38 -0.81 2.96
C PHE A 153 4.41 -0.08 4.31
N ASN A 154 5.34 -0.41 5.20
CA ASN A 154 5.51 0.29 6.48
C ASN A 154 5.83 1.78 6.30
N ALA A 155 6.60 2.11 5.28
CA ALA A 155 6.94 3.50 4.96
C ALA A 155 5.80 4.29 4.29
N GLY A 156 4.64 3.68 4.10
CA GLY A 156 3.48 4.31 3.46
C GLY A 156 3.36 4.04 1.96
N GLY A 157 4.18 3.15 1.43
CA GLY A 157 4.08 2.71 0.04
C GLY A 157 2.74 2.03 -0.25
N LYS A 158 2.29 2.15 -1.49
CA LYS A 158 1.02 1.59 -1.93
C LYS A 158 1.16 1.00 -3.32
N LEU A 159 0.34 -0.02 -3.61
CA LEU A 159 0.10 -0.48 -4.95
C LEU A 159 -1.18 0.14 -5.46
N ARG A 160 -1.14 0.75 -6.63
CA ARG A 160 -2.25 1.51 -7.22
C ARG A 160 -2.73 0.87 -8.50
N VAL A 161 -4.05 0.85 -8.66
CA VAL A 161 -4.75 0.51 -9.90
C VAL A 161 -5.49 1.72 -10.40
N LYS A 162 -5.33 2.02 -11.69
CA LYS A 162 -6.14 2.99 -12.43
C LYS A 162 -6.78 2.30 -13.62
N ILE A 163 -8.01 2.67 -13.92
CA ILE A 163 -8.73 2.13 -15.08
C ILE A 163 -9.16 3.30 -15.95
N THR A 164 -8.85 3.21 -17.24
CA THR A 164 -9.38 4.14 -18.23
C THR A 164 -10.19 3.37 -19.27
N ASN A 165 -11.18 4.01 -19.82
CA ASN A 165 -11.98 3.47 -20.90
C ASN A 165 -11.83 4.36 -22.13
N ALA A 166 -11.31 3.82 -23.21
CA ALA A 166 -11.18 4.51 -24.49
C ALA A 166 -12.46 4.42 -25.35
N ALA A 167 -13.57 3.89 -24.78
CA ALA A 167 -14.82 3.76 -25.50
C ALA A 167 -15.34 5.13 -25.96
N THR A 168 -15.61 5.20 -27.24
CA THR A 168 -16.23 6.38 -27.87
C THR A 168 -17.70 6.12 -28.23
N ASN A 169 -18.20 4.97 -27.88
CA ASN A 169 -19.55 4.52 -28.20
C ASN A 169 -20.49 4.94 -27.07
N SER A 170 -21.55 5.66 -27.41
CA SER A 170 -22.55 6.20 -26.46
C SER A 170 -23.60 5.13 -26.08
N THR A 171 -23.20 3.91 -25.79
CA THR A 171 -24.12 2.86 -25.33
C THR A 171 -24.40 3.00 -23.84
N SER A 172 -25.49 2.41 -23.35
CA SER A 172 -25.80 2.39 -21.91
C SER A 172 -24.72 1.66 -21.13
N ILE A 173 -24.17 0.60 -21.72
CA ILE A 173 -23.11 -0.24 -21.11
C ILE A 173 -21.82 0.57 -20.97
N ASP A 174 -21.41 1.32 -22.00
CA ASP A 174 -20.25 2.23 -21.90
C ASP A 174 -20.47 3.29 -20.82
N THR A 175 -21.69 3.79 -20.70
CA THR A 175 -22.06 4.76 -19.67
C THR A 175 -21.92 4.13 -18.28
N SER A 176 -22.41 2.89 -18.09
CA SER A 176 -22.33 2.16 -16.83
C SER A 176 -20.89 1.86 -16.43
N TYR A 177 -20.05 1.41 -17.37
CA TYR A 177 -18.62 1.22 -17.09
C TYR A 177 -17.92 2.54 -16.80
N GLY A 178 -18.24 3.61 -17.51
CA GLY A 178 -17.71 4.96 -17.23
C GLY A 178 -18.06 5.44 -15.82
N GLN A 179 -19.26 5.16 -15.34
CA GLN A 179 -19.67 5.44 -13.97
C GLN A 179 -18.93 4.58 -12.95
N LEU A 180 -18.78 3.27 -13.20
CA LEU A 180 -18.00 2.38 -12.34
C LEU A 180 -16.53 2.79 -12.26
N ILE A 181 -15.90 3.15 -13.39
CA ILE A 181 -14.52 3.64 -13.44
C ILE A 181 -14.40 4.95 -12.65
N THR A 182 -15.37 5.87 -12.81
CA THR A 182 -15.41 7.10 -12.04
C THR A 182 -15.61 6.84 -10.55
N ALA A 183 -16.47 5.88 -10.21
CA ALA A 183 -16.71 5.47 -8.83
C ALA A 183 -15.49 4.79 -8.19
N LEU A 184 -14.71 4.04 -8.95
CA LEU A 184 -13.43 3.51 -8.50
C LEU A 184 -12.42 4.63 -8.28
N GLY A 185 -12.22 5.49 -9.28
CA GLY A 185 -11.10 6.42 -9.31
C GLY A 185 -9.77 5.68 -9.23
N ASP A 186 -8.81 6.22 -8.50
CA ASP A 186 -7.58 5.50 -8.14
C ASP A 186 -7.88 4.55 -6.99
N PHE A 187 -7.53 3.28 -7.14
CA PHE A 187 -7.59 2.29 -6.07
C PHE A 187 -6.20 2.07 -5.48
N ASP A 188 -6.05 2.25 -4.18
CA ASP A 188 -4.81 2.09 -3.42
C ASP A 188 -4.90 0.91 -2.45
N MET A 189 -3.89 0.04 -2.43
CA MET A 189 -3.66 -0.94 -1.40
C MET A 189 -2.39 -0.58 -0.62
N GLY A 190 -2.54 -0.28 0.66
CA GLY A 190 -1.44 0.03 1.58
C GLY A 190 -1.09 -1.13 2.52
N ALA A 191 -0.43 -0.80 3.64
CA ALA A 191 0.01 -1.78 4.64
C ALA A 191 -1.15 -2.53 5.29
N THR A 192 -2.19 -1.81 5.74
CA THR A 192 -3.28 -2.32 6.59
C THR A 192 -4.67 -2.11 6.03
N THR A 193 -4.80 -1.32 4.97
CA THR A 193 -6.10 -0.98 4.38
C THR A 193 -5.98 -0.79 2.88
N SER A 194 -7.11 -0.89 2.20
CA SER A 194 -7.29 -0.48 0.82
C SER A 194 -8.33 0.63 0.72
N ALA A 195 -8.22 1.48 -0.29
CA ALA A 195 -9.12 2.60 -0.48
C ALA A 195 -9.26 2.97 -1.96
N ARG A 196 -10.36 3.60 -2.32
CA ARG A 196 -10.59 4.24 -3.61
C ARG A 196 -10.67 5.75 -3.47
N SER A 197 -10.29 6.49 -4.50
CA SER A 197 -10.44 7.94 -4.53
C SER A 197 -11.82 8.37 -5.07
N GLY A 198 -12.47 7.53 -5.85
CA GLY A 198 -13.80 7.78 -6.39
C GLY A 198 -14.92 7.58 -5.36
N SER A 199 -16.14 7.91 -5.76
CA SER A 199 -17.34 7.81 -4.92
C SER A 199 -18.58 7.49 -5.77
N GLY A 200 -19.65 7.09 -5.10
CA GLY A 200 -20.85 6.62 -5.75
C GLY A 200 -20.88 5.10 -5.91
N GLU A 201 -21.90 4.59 -6.55
CA GLU A 201 -22.19 3.18 -6.80
C GLU A 201 -22.21 2.27 -5.55
N THR A 202 -22.71 1.07 -5.70
CA THR A 202 -22.76 0.11 -4.60
C THR A 202 -21.36 -0.45 -4.35
N LEU A 203 -20.88 -0.28 -3.13
CA LEU A 203 -19.57 -0.72 -2.70
C LEU A 203 -19.66 -1.99 -1.86
N GLY A 204 -18.88 -2.98 -2.25
CA GLY A 204 -18.65 -4.23 -1.52
C GLY A 204 -17.16 -4.49 -1.34
N GLY A 205 -16.82 -5.66 -0.80
CA GLY A 205 -15.44 -6.05 -0.48
C GLY A 205 -15.00 -5.59 0.90
N ASP A 206 -13.83 -6.04 1.31
CA ASP A 206 -13.27 -5.74 2.62
C ASP A 206 -12.12 -4.73 2.52
N GLN A 207 -12.47 -3.45 2.64
CA GLN A 207 -11.52 -2.34 2.54
C GLN A 207 -10.58 -2.21 3.75
N ASN A 208 -10.74 -3.05 4.76
CA ASN A 208 -9.82 -3.13 5.89
C ASN A 208 -8.65 -4.09 5.62
N LEU A 209 -8.59 -4.69 4.44
CA LEU A 209 -7.48 -5.55 4.05
C LEU A 209 -6.37 -4.74 3.39
N GLY A 210 -5.15 -4.99 3.84
CA GLY A 210 -3.92 -4.48 3.26
C GLY A 210 -2.88 -5.59 3.13
N TYR A 211 -1.64 -5.22 2.86
CA TYR A 211 -0.53 -6.18 2.65
C TYR A 211 -0.43 -7.24 3.76
N TYR A 212 -0.60 -6.84 5.03
CA TYR A 212 -0.47 -7.76 6.17
C TYR A 212 -1.61 -8.77 6.32
N ASP A 213 -2.76 -8.50 5.70
CA ASP A 213 -3.94 -9.36 5.77
C ASP A 213 -3.99 -10.36 4.61
N LEU A 214 -3.11 -10.18 3.60
CA LEU A 214 -3.12 -11.02 2.41
C LEU A 214 -2.71 -12.46 2.72
N THR A 215 -3.38 -13.38 2.02
CA THR A 215 -3.07 -14.80 2.01
C THR A 215 -2.59 -15.25 0.64
N THR A 216 -2.23 -16.51 0.49
CA THR A 216 -1.86 -17.09 -0.81
C THR A 216 -3.03 -17.29 -1.76
N GLY A 217 -4.27 -17.18 -1.28
CA GLY A 217 -5.49 -17.15 -2.08
C GLY A 217 -5.95 -15.72 -2.35
N TYR A 218 -6.61 -15.49 -3.47
CA TYR A 218 -7.20 -14.19 -3.76
C TYR A 218 -8.25 -13.80 -2.71
N GLN A 219 -8.16 -12.54 -2.26
CA GLN A 219 -9.08 -11.90 -1.34
C GLN A 219 -9.63 -10.65 -2.01
N THR A 220 -10.94 -10.46 -1.95
CA THR A 220 -11.61 -9.29 -2.52
C THR A 220 -11.35 -8.07 -1.64
N LEU A 221 -10.55 -7.14 -2.14
CA LEU A 221 -10.27 -5.87 -1.47
C LEU A 221 -11.40 -4.87 -1.71
N MET A 222 -11.94 -4.87 -2.93
CA MET A 222 -13.00 -3.96 -3.33
C MET A 222 -13.83 -4.57 -4.46
N SER A 223 -15.13 -4.34 -4.42
CA SER A 223 -16.05 -4.63 -5.52
C SER A 223 -17.03 -3.48 -5.65
N ILE A 224 -17.18 -2.96 -6.85
CA ILE A 224 -18.16 -1.92 -7.16
C ILE A 224 -19.13 -2.50 -8.17
N THR A 225 -20.42 -2.36 -7.90
CA THR A 225 -21.49 -2.86 -8.77
C THR A 225 -22.48 -1.76 -9.11
N GLN A 226 -22.95 -1.78 -10.33
CA GLN A 226 -24.02 -0.93 -10.82
C GLN A 226 -25.02 -1.78 -11.56
N ASP A 227 -26.30 -1.52 -11.30
CA ASP A 227 -27.43 -2.00 -12.11
C ASP A 227 -28.03 -0.77 -12.79
N ASP A 228 -27.91 -0.70 -14.10
CA ASP A 228 -28.42 0.46 -14.86
C ASP A 228 -29.94 0.45 -15.03
N GLY A 229 -30.60 -0.62 -14.59
CA GLY A 229 -32.07 -0.79 -14.66
C GLY A 229 -32.62 -0.92 -16.08
N THR A 230 -31.75 -0.86 -17.08
CA THR A 230 -32.14 -0.93 -18.50
C THR A 230 -31.97 -2.34 -19.04
N TYR A 231 -30.94 -3.03 -18.58
CA TYR A 231 -30.62 -4.41 -18.91
C TYR A 231 -30.64 -5.25 -17.63
N SER A 232 -30.99 -6.51 -17.72
CA SER A 232 -31.23 -7.38 -16.55
C SER A 232 -29.95 -7.89 -15.88
N GLY A 233 -28.86 -7.17 -15.93
CA GLY A 233 -27.59 -7.54 -15.38
C GLY A 233 -26.91 -6.42 -14.60
N ALA A 234 -26.04 -6.78 -13.67
CA ALA A 234 -25.19 -5.85 -12.98
C ALA A 234 -23.79 -5.81 -13.62
N HIS A 235 -23.29 -4.60 -13.79
CA HIS A 235 -21.90 -4.39 -14.17
C HIS A 235 -21.05 -4.29 -12.89
N SER A 236 -19.81 -4.77 -12.94
CA SER A 236 -18.94 -4.75 -11.77
C SER A 236 -17.48 -4.49 -12.12
N ILE A 237 -16.79 -3.86 -11.19
CA ILE A 237 -15.32 -3.84 -11.12
C ILE A 237 -14.94 -4.42 -9.78
N THR A 238 -14.12 -5.48 -9.80
CA THR A 238 -13.62 -6.14 -8.60
C THR A 238 -12.10 -6.11 -8.59
N VAL A 239 -11.53 -5.69 -7.47
CA VAL A 239 -10.09 -5.73 -7.22
C VAL A 239 -9.83 -6.76 -6.13
N GLU A 240 -8.97 -7.72 -6.44
CA GLU A 240 -8.55 -8.79 -5.54
C GLU A 240 -7.03 -8.79 -5.43
N ALA A 241 -6.53 -9.28 -4.30
CA ALA A 241 -5.09 -9.46 -4.09
C ALA A 241 -4.77 -10.79 -3.43
N LYS A 242 -3.54 -11.23 -3.65
CA LYS A 242 -2.90 -12.36 -2.94
C LYS A 242 -1.42 -12.09 -2.78
N THR A 243 -0.77 -12.84 -1.88
CA THR A 243 0.68 -12.87 -1.76
C THR A 243 1.24 -14.25 -2.10
N SER A 244 2.53 -14.33 -2.44
CA SER A 244 3.18 -15.59 -2.84
C SER A 244 3.31 -16.59 -1.70
N ALA A 245 3.72 -16.14 -0.53
CA ALA A 245 3.80 -16.89 0.73
C ALA A 245 4.27 -15.98 1.86
N ALA A 246 4.02 -16.35 3.11
CA ALA A 246 4.70 -15.73 4.24
C ALA A 246 6.21 -15.99 4.13
N HIS A 247 7.02 -14.98 4.36
CA HIS A 247 8.47 -15.11 4.32
C HIS A 247 8.97 -15.95 5.51
N ALA A 248 9.91 -16.86 5.25
CA ALA A 248 10.32 -17.89 6.21
C ALA A 248 11.29 -17.39 7.31
N ASP A 249 11.67 -16.14 7.32
CA ASP A 249 12.66 -15.59 8.26
C ASP A 249 12.12 -15.29 9.67
N GLY A 250 10.84 -15.49 9.89
CA GLY A 250 10.18 -15.25 11.19
C GLY A 250 9.99 -13.78 11.56
N ARG A 251 10.25 -12.84 10.64
CA ARG A 251 10.11 -11.41 10.87
C ARG A 251 8.70 -10.86 10.60
N GLY A 252 7.73 -11.73 10.31
CA GLY A 252 6.35 -11.33 10.03
C GLY A 252 6.15 -10.74 8.64
N ASN A 253 7.03 -11.06 7.69
CA ASN A 253 6.86 -10.69 6.29
C ASN A 253 5.70 -11.47 5.67
N ASN A 254 4.93 -10.83 4.83
CA ASN A 254 3.77 -11.45 4.16
C ASN A 254 4.05 -11.83 2.70
N GLY A 255 5.31 -12.15 2.39
CA GLY A 255 5.79 -12.53 1.06
C GLY A 255 6.40 -11.37 0.29
N GLU A 256 7.20 -11.72 -0.69
CA GLU A 256 7.93 -10.79 -1.55
C GLU A 256 7.21 -10.46 -2.86
N VAL A 257 6.19 -11.25 -3.22
CA VAL A 257 5.39 -11.04 -4.43
C VAL A 257 3.94 -10.80 -4.04
N VAL A 258 3.42 -9.65 -4.42
CA VAL A 258 1.99 -9.32 -4.33
C VAL A 258 1.39 -9.37 -5.72
N THR A 259 0.30 -10.08 -5.90
CA THR A 259 -0.45 -10.11 -7.16
C THR A 259 -1.77 -9.38 -6.97
N LEU A 260 -2.01 -8.38 -7.80
CA LEU A 260 -3.32 -7.75 -7.94
C LEU A 260 -4.05 -8.33 -9.13
N LYS A 261 -5.34 -8.58 -8.97
CA LYS A 261 -6.25 -8.99 -10.04
C LYS A 261 -7.39 -8.00 -10.12
N VAL A 262 -7.65 -7.52 -11.32
CA VAL A 262 -8.78 -6.65 -11.65
C VAL A 262 -9.70 -7.38 -12.60
N SER A 263 -10.97 -7.46 -12.23
CA SER A 263 -12.02 -8.04 -13.05
C SER A 263 -13.07 -6.99 -13.36
N ILE A 264 -13.24 -6.68 -14.63
CA ILE A 264 -14.31 -5.83 -15.15
C ILE A 264 -15.28 -6.79 -15.83
N ALA A 265 -16.51 -6.87 -15.32
CA ALA A 265 -17.44 -7.91 -15.76
C ALA A 265 -18.88 -7.42 -15.81
N THR A 266 -19.69 -8.11 -16.60
CA THR A 266 -21.14 -7.98 -16.60
C THR A 266 -21.79 -9.33 -16.30
N THR A 267 -22.92 -9.31 -15.60
CA THR A 267 -23.77 -10.48 -15.38
C THR A 267 -24.95 -10.52 -16.35
N GLU A 268 -24.93 -9.68 -17.38
CA GLU A 268 -25.98 -9.73 -18.39
C GLU A 268 -26.06 -11.13 -19.03
N THR A 269 -27.26 -11.62 -19.12
CA THR A 269 -27.50 -12.97 -19.69
C THR A 269 -27.66 -12.88 -21.21
N THR A 270 -27.19 -13.92 -21.91
CA THR A 270 -27.38 -14.09 -23.35
C THR A 270 -28.86 -13.90 -23.80
N THR A 271 -29.82 -14.09 -22.90
CA THR A 271 -31.23 -13.91 -23.20
C THR A 271 -31.60 -12.43 -23.42
N ALA A 272 -31.00 -11.52 -22.68
CA ALA A 272 -31.17 -10.09 -22.89
C ALA A 272 -30.53 -9.64 -24.21
N LEU A 273 -29.36 -10.17 -24.53
CA LEU A 273 -28.68 -9.92 -25.81
C LEU A 273 -29.38 -10.57 -26.98
N GLN A 274 -29.97 -11.77 -26.82
CA GLN A 274 -30.74 -12.48 -27.88
C GLN A 274 -32.05 -11.80 -28.23
N ASP A 275 -32.74 -11.14 -27.30
CA ASP A 275 -33.97 -10.40 -27.64
C ASP A 275 -33.68 -9.22 -28.58
N PHE A 276 -32.47 -8.75 -28.64
CA PHE A 276 -32.04 -7.71 -29.55
C PHE A 276 -31.65 -8.24 -30.94
N THR A 277 -31.19 -9.50 -31.05
CA THR A 277 -30.87 -10.13 -32.35
C THR A 277 -32.11 -10.67 -33.06
N SER A 278 -33.19 -10.91 -32.35
CA SER A 278 -34.43 -11.48 -32.93
C SER A 278 -35.42 -10.44 -33.45
N GLY A 279 -34.95 -9.45 -34.20
CA GLY A 279 -35.80 -8.75 -35.14
C GLY A 279 -36.63 -7.59 -34.65
N ASN A 280 -36.23 -6.90 -33.61
CA ASN A 280 -36.80 -5.58 -33.30
C ASN A 280 -36.14 -4.51 -34.18
N THR A 281 -36.82 -4.19 -35.28
CA THR A 281 -36.38 -3.21 -36.27
C THR A 281 -36.52 -1.75 -35.83
N SER A 282 -36.70 -1.48 -34.56
CA SER A 282 -36.83 -0.13 -34.02
C SER A 282 -35.44 0.42 -33.58
N GLY A 283 -34.47 0.46 -34.49
CA GLY A 283 -33.37 1.43 -34.42
C GLY A 283 -32.50 1.46 -33.17
N VAL A 284 -32.58 0.49 -32.28
CA VAL A 284 -31.63 0.32 -31.17
C VAL A 284 -30.53 -0.57 -31.71
N ASN A 285 -29.44 0.02 -32.09
CA ASN A 285 -28.19 -0.72 -32.25
C ASN A 285 -27.83 -1.26 -30.88
N VAL A 286 -28.18 -2.50 -30.64
CA VAL A 286 -27.55 -3.25 -29.60
C VAL A 286 -26.17 -3.59 -30.13
N GLU A 287 -25.24 -2.81 -29.77
CA GLU A 287 -23.88 -3.15 -30.05
C GLU A 287 -23.52 -4.31 -29.12
N ALA A 288 -23.23 -5.44 -29.75
CA ALA A 288 -22.62 -6.59 -29.10
C ALA A 288 -21.24 -6.28 -28.51
N ASN A 289 -20.91 -5.02 -28.27
CA ASN A 289 -19.61 -4.52 -27.93
C ASN A 289 -19.74 -3.64 -26.69
N ALA A 290 -19.77 -4.27 -25.54
CA ALA A 290 -20.07 -3.62 -24.28
C ALA A 290 -18.96 -2.76 -23.73
N GLY A 291 -17.75 -2.91 -24.03
CA GLY A 291 -16.69 -2.09 -23.53
C GLY A 291 -15.73 -1.71 -24.63
N GLY A 292 -15.48 -0.45 -24.85
CA GLY A 292 -14.27 -0.05 -25.56
C GLY A 292 -13.05 -0.66 -24.84
N PRO A 293 -11.88 -0.69 -25.48
CA PRO A 293 -10.70 -1.23 -24.84
C PRO A 293 -10.49 -0.50 -23.52
N THR A 294 -10.65 -1.22 -22.42
CA THR A 294 -10.25 -0.73 -21.10
C THR A 294 -8.76 -0.92 -20.95
N ASP A 295 -8.11 0.08 -20.41
CA ASP A 295 -6.71 0.04 -20.01
C ASP A 295 -6.66 0.01 -18.49
N VAL A 296 -6.03 -1.02 -17.94
CA VAL A 296 -5.80 -1.17 -16.52
C VAL A 296 -4.32 -0.91 -16.26
N ALA A 297 -4.03 0.24 -15.69
CA ALA A 297 -2.70 0.65 -15.34
C ALA A 297 -2.37 0.29 -13.89
N PHE A 298 -1.19 -0.23 -13.69
CA PHE A 298 -0.64 -0.59 -12.39
C PHE A 298 0.54 0.29 -12.06
N HIS A 299 0.58 0.81 -10.84
CA HIS A 299 1.62 1.72 -10.36
C HIS A 299 2.08 1.34 -8.97
N THR A 300 3.35 1.61 -8.69
CA THR A 300 3.83 1.81 -7.33
C THR A 300 3.64 3.27 -6.92
N VAL A 301 3.19 3.49 -5.70
CA VAL A 301 3.18 4.81 -5.07
C VAL A 301 4.25 4.79 -4.00
N ASP A 302 5.42 5.29 -4.36
CA ASP A 302 6.61 5.18 -3.53
C ASP A 302 6.57 6.19 -2.38
N PRO A 303 6.92 5.78 -1.15
CA PRO A 303 7.18 6.73 -0.09
C PRO A 303 8.42 7.56 -0.47
N THR A 304 8.30 8.87 -0.45
CA THR A 304 9.41 9.74 -0.84
C THR A 304 10.48 9.82 0.25
N THR A 305 11.73 9.89 -0.19
CA THR A 305 12.93 9.92 0.67
C THR A 305 13.38 11.32 1.05
N GLY A 306 12.57 12.36 0.79
CA GLY A 306 12.94 13.75 1.01
C GLY A 306 13.21 14.15 2.46
N GLU A 307 12.90 13.28 3.43
CA GLU A 307 12.92 13.58 4.86
C GLU A 307 14.10 12.95 5.59
N GLY A 308 15.16 12.57 4.87
CA GLY A 308 16.40 12.03 5.45
C GLY A 308 16.41 10.53 5.72
N LEU A 309 15.37 9.81 5.32
CA LEU A 309 15.39 8.35 5.25
C LEU A 309 15.98 7.89 3.91
N ALA A 310 16.78 6.83 3.94
CA ALA A 310 17.30 6.22 2.72
C ALA A 310 16.20 5.39 2.04
N THR A 311 16.21 5.36 0.70
CA THR A 311 15.37 4.44 -0.07
C THR A 311 15.89 3.01 0.08
N VAL A 312 15.02 2.08 0.49
CA VAL A 312 15.39 0.69 0.74
C VAL A 312 14.56 -0.30 -0.10
N TYR A 313 13.77 0.20 -1.06
CA TYR A 313 12.83 -0.56 -1.91
C TYR A 313 12.96 -0.13 -3.38
N THR A 314 14.17 -0.17 -3.91
CA THR A 314 14.50 0.45 -5.21
C THR A 314 14.11 -0.34 -6.46
N ASN A 315 13.67 -1.58 -6.35
CA ASN A 315 13.52 -2.46 -7.49
C ASN A 315 12.22 -3.28 -7.47
N VAL A 316 11.07 -2.61 -7.30
CA VAL A 316 9.81 -3.33 -7.50
C VAL A 316 9.65 -3.63 -8.98
N VAL A 317 9.64 -4.91 -9.32
CA VAL A 317 9.41 -5.36 -10.70
C VAL A 317 7.93 -5.65 -10.89
N VAL A 318 7.28 -4.90 -11.77
CA VAL A 318 5.88 -5.12 -12.13
C VAL A 318 5.81 -5.89 -13.44
N ALA A 319 5.06 -6.99 -13.44
CA ALA A 319 4.96 -7.87 -14.60
C ALA A 319 3.54 -8.38 -14.79
N GLU A 320 3.14 -8.54 -16.06
CA GLU A 320 1.89 -9.21 -16.43
C GLU A 320 1.92 -10.67 -15.97
N VAL A 321 0.83 -11.11 -15.34
CA VAL A 321 0.55 -12.51 -15.04
C VAL A 321 -0.49 -13.04 -16.02
N SER A 322 -1.54 -12.28 -16.25
CA SER A 322 -2.57 -12.62 -17.25
C SER A 322 -3.30 -11.38 -17.75
N ASN A 323 -3.79 -11.46 -18.98
CA ASN A 323 -4.68 -10.49 -19.60
C ASN A 323 -5.68 -11.23 -20.50
N THR A 324 -6.93 -11.31 -20.08
CA THR A 324 -7.94 -12.13 -20.70
C THR A 324 -9.21 -11.34 -20.93
N THR A 325 -9.71 -11.36 -22.16
CA THR A 325 -11.04 -10.87 -22.52
C THR A 325 -11.95 -12.06 -22.84
N THR A 326 -13.18 -11.99 -22.40
CA THR A 326 -14.19 -13.02 -22.69
C THR A 326 -15.38 -12.38 -23.37
N ASN A 327 -15.82 -13.00 -24.46
CA ASN A 327 -17.00 -12.62 -25.24
C ASN A 327 -18.02 -13.74 -25.20
N LEU A 328 -19.30 -13.37 -25.38
CA LEU A 328 -20.39 -14.32 -25.61
C LEU A 328 -20.27 -14.82 -27.04
N ASP A 329 -20.21 -16.14 -27.22
CA ASP A 329 -20.23 -16.82 -28.54
C ASP A 329 -21.65 -16.84 -29.15
#